data_a3aaea42c473af9931ce29f83c4b0343
#
_entry.id   a3aaea42c473af9931ce29f83c4b0343
#
_cell.length_a   1.000
_cell.length_b   1.000
_cell.length_c   1.000
_cell.angle_alpha   90.00
_cell.angle_beta   90.00
_cell.angle_gamma   90.00
#
_symmetry.space_group_name_H-M   'P 1'
#
loop_
_entity.id
_entity.type
_entity.pdbx_description
1 polymer ?
#
loop_
_entity_poly.entity_id
_entity_poly.type
_entity_poly.pdbx_seq_one_letter_code
_entity_poly.pdbx_strand_id
1 'polypeptide(L)'
;VLIRAGTDDTIEDALTYYHAVVGDRTPRELQETYVRGGAPLIEYLEADPHLAFVPLPWPDYYGKAPKARLDGQRHIAAKPLPVAAAPEFRTLIRGPLDTDRLGAEPPSDYYLGGRALIARFLRAIGEFPTATLRRDTALVELVRSDGRVVGAVVETGGERRAVRARRGVLLA
;
A
#
# COMPACT_ATOMS: atom_id res chain seq x y z
N VAL A 1 -4.58 -12.32 3.17
CA VAL A 1 -4.36 -13.68 3.67
C VAL A 1 -3.61 -14.46 2.61
N LEU A 2 -2.38 -14.80 2.89
CA LEU A 2 -1.53 -15.48 1.93
C LEU A 2 -1.48 -16.98 2.20
N ILE A 3 -2.33 -17.71 1.54
CA ILE A 3 -2.24 -19.16 1.41
C ILE A 3 -1.12 -19.53 0.41
N ARG A 4 -0.02 -18.78 0.42
CA ARG A 4 0.96 -18.80 -0.66
C ARG A 4 2.10 -19.78 -0.50
N ALA A 5 2.35 -20.27 0.66
CA ALA A 5 3.60 -20.99 0.93
C ALA A 5 3.42 -22.36 1.61
N GLY A 6 2.40 -23.11 1.22
CA GLY A 6 2.16 -24.40 1.85
C GLY A 6 1.73 -24.29 3.31
N THR A 7 1.05 -23.21 3.65
CA THR A 7 0.40 -23.07 4.96
C THR A 7 -0.84 -23.95 4.99
N ASP A 8 -1.18 -24.44 6.16
CA ASP A 8 -2.41 -25.18 6.42
C ASP A 8 -3.61 -24.25 6.71
N ASP A 9 -3.47 -22.94 6.49
CA ASP A 9 -4.54 -21.97 6.65
C ASP A 9 -5.53 -22.00 5.48
N THR A 10 -6.79 -21.74 5.75
CA THR A 10 -7.85 -21.70 4.75
C THR A 10 -8.55 -20.33 4.73
N ILE A 11 -9.21 -20.02 3.63
CA ILE A 11 -10.06 -18.81 3.54
C ILE A 11 -11.15 -18.83 4.60
N GLU A 12 -11.72 -19.96 4.87
CA GLU A 12 -12.78 -20.17 5.87
C GLU A 12 -12.28 -19.92 7.29
N ASP A 13 -11.07 -20.36 7.61
CA ASP A 13 -10.44 -20.09 8.91
C ASP A 13 -10.08 -18.60 9.05
N ALA A 14 -9.57 -17.99 8.00
CA ALA A 14 -9.29 -16.57 7.96
C ALA A 14 -10.57 -15.72 8.10
N LEU A 15 -11.66 -16.11 7.43
CA LEU A 15 -12.97 -15.46 7.59
C LEU A 15 -13.50 -15.63 9.01
N THR A 16 -13.40 -16.81 9.59
CA THR A 16 -13.83 -17.08 10.98
C THR A 16 -13.10 -16.13 11.95
N TYR A 17 -11.80 -16.03 11.83
CA TYR A 17 -11.00 -15.08 12.62
C TYR A 17 -11.43 -13.63 12.38
N TYR A 18 -11.48 -13.21 11.12
CA TYR A 18 -11.75 -11.83 10.75
C TYR A 18 -13.15 -11.38 11.22
N HIS A 19 -14.15 -12.24 11.05
CA HIS A 19 -15.50 -11.99 11.51
C HIS A 19 -15.60 -11.86 13.04
N ALA A 20 -14.89 -12.71 13.77
CA ALA A 20 -14.87 -12.64 15.23
C ALA A 20 -14.22 -11.35 15.74
N VAL A 21 -13.20 -10.85 15.04
CA VAL A 21 -12.45 -9.64 15.40
C VAL A 21 -13.19 -8.37 15.01
N VAL A 22 -13.74 -8.32 13.80
CA VAL A 22 -14.41 -7.12 13.27
C VAL A 22 -15.84 -6.99 13.81
N GLY A 23 -16.54 -8.11 13.97
CA GLY A 23 -17.94 -8.12 14.43
C GLY A 23 -18.86 -7.40 13.42
N ASP A 24 -19.72 -6.52 13.93
CA ASP A 24 -20.71 -5.74 13.18
C ASP A 24 -20.23 -4.33 12.78
N ARG A 25 -18.98 -3.96 13.10
CA ARG A 25 -18.41 -2.65 12.79
C ARG A 25 -18.28 -2.36 11.29
N THR A 26 -18.30 -3.41 10.48
CA THR A 26 -18.24 -3.31 9.02
C THR A 26 -19.21 -4.35 8.43
N PRO A 27 -19.95 -4.03 7.35
CA PRO A 27 -20.80 -4.99 6.66
C PRO A 27 -20.06 -6.27 6.31
N ARG A 28 -20.73 -7.41 6.50
CA ARG A 28 -20.14 -8.74 6.27
C ARG A 28 -19.57 -8.92 4.87
N GLU A 29 -20.28 -8.44 3.88
CA GLU A 29 -19.86 -8.48 2.48
C GLU A 29 -18.49 -7.81 2.25
N LEU A 30 -18.25 -6.66 2.89
CA LEU A 30 -16.96 -5.97 2.79
C LEU A 30 -15.86 -6.76 3.49
N GLN A 31 -16.16 -7.39 4.62
CA GLN A 31 -15.21 -8.26 5.32
C GLN A 31 -14.80 -9.46 4.44
N GLU A 32 -15.76 -10.10 3.80
CA GLU A 32 -15.51 -11.22 2.90
C GLU A 32 -14.72 -10.80 1.66
N THR A 33 -15.10 -9.66 1.06
CA THR A 33 -14.37 -9.08 -0.08
C THR A 33 -12.92 -8.81 0.27
N TYR A 34 -12.64 -8.26 1.46
CA TYR A 34 -11.29 -7.99 1.92
C TYR A 34 -10.47 -9.28 2.07
N VAL A 35 -11.00 -10.29 2.75
CA VAL A 35 -10.27 -11.54 2.99
C VAL A 35 -10.05 -12.30 1.69
N ARG A 36 -11.07 -12.45 0.85
CA ARG A 36 -10.99 -13.18 -0.41
C ARG A 36 -10.17 -12.44 -1.47
N GLY A 37 -10.17 -11.10 -1.42
CA GLY A 37 -9.41 -10.26 -2.36
C GLY A 37 -7.91 -10.19 -2.10
N GLY A 38 -7.44 -10.61 -0.92
CA GLY A 38 -6.04 -10.43 -0.52
C GLY A 38 -5.04 -11.15 -1.43
N ALA A 39 -5.22 -12.45 -1.67
CA ALA A 39 -4.31 -13.23 -2.53
C ALA A 39 -4.35 -12.75 -3.99
N PRO A 40 -5.52 -12.58 -4.64
CA PRO A 40 -5.59 -12.03 -5.99
C PRO A 40 -4.94 -10.66 -6.14
N LEU A 41 -5.07 -9.79 -5.13
CA LEU A 41 -4.41 -8.47 -5.16
C LEU A 41 -2.88 -8.61 -5.20
N ILE A 42 -2.32 -9.49 -4.36
CA ILE A 42 -0.87 -9.69 -4.32
C ILE A 42 -0.36 -10.33 -5.62
N GLU A 43 -1.08 -11.29 -6.17
CA GLU A 43 -0.75 -11.88 -7.47
C GLU A 43 -0.77 -10.83 -8.59
N TYR A 44 -1.77 -9.96 -8.60
CA TYR A 44 -1.84 -8.83 -9.53
C TYR A 44 -0.66 -7.88 -9.39
N LEU A 45 -0.31 -7.51 -8.16
CA LEU A 45 0.81 -6.61 -7.90
C LEU A 45 2.16 -7.23 -8.29
N GLU A 46 2.37 -8.52 -7.99
CA GLU A 46 3.63 -9.21 -8.31
C GLU A 46 3.78 -9.59 -9.80
N ALA A 47 2.76 -9.35 -10.61
CA ALA A 47 2.91 -9.39 -12.06
C ALA A 47 3.84 -8.26 -12.56
N ASP A 48 4.00 -7.17 -11.78
CA ASP A 48 5.02 -6.15 -12.03
C ASP A 48 6.37 -6.59 -11.43
N PRO A 49 7.47 -6.60 -12.20
CA PRO A 49 8.78 -7.09 -11.75
C PRO A 49 9.39 -6.26 -10.59
N HIS A 50 8.92 -5.05 -10.37
CA HIS A 50 9.39 -4.20 -9.26
C HIS A 50 8.67 -4.49 -7.95
N LEU A 51 7.47 -5.06 -8.01
CA LEU A 51 6.67 -5.36 -6.82
C LEU A 51 6.93 -6.79 -6.37
N ALA A 52 7.36 -6.93 -5.12
CA ALA A 52 7.61 -8.23 -4.51
C ALA A 52 7.31 -8.17 -3.01
N PHE A 53 6.72 -9.23 -2.49
CA PHE A 53 6.33 -9.34 -1.10
C PHE A 53 6.94 -10.58 -0.44
N VAL A 54 7.10 -10.52 0.86
CA VAL A 54 7.62 -11.61 1.69
C VAL A 54 6.69 -11.86 2.88
N PRO A 55 6.52 -13.12 3.31
CA PRO A 55 5.83 -13.41 4.55
C PRO A 55 6.53 -12.77 5.75
N LEU A 56 5.73 -12.29 6.69
CA LEU A 56 6.21 -11.84 7.99
C LEU A 56 5.81 -12.85 9.07
N PRO A 57 6.73 -13.26 9.94
CA PRO A 57 6.44 -14.21 11.01
C PRO A 57 5.75 -13.54 12.21
N TRP A 58 4.73 -12.74 11.95
CA TRP A 58 3.99 -12.04 12.99
C TRP A 58 2.68 -12.75 13.29
N PRO A 59 2.39 -12.99 14.59
CA PRO A 59 1.12 -13.58 14.99
C PRO A 59 -0.05 -12.64 14.74
N ASP A 60 -1.25 -13.20 14.62
CA ASP A 60 -2.47 -12.42 14.60
C ASP A 60 -2.62 -11.61 15.89
N TYR A 61 -3.01 -10.34 15.77
CA TYR A 61 -3.10 -9.41 16.91
C TYR A 61 -4.05 -9.89 18.01
N TYR A 62 -5.15 -10.53 17.65
CA TYR A 62 -6.16 -11.01 18.57
C TYR A 62 -6.02 -12.52 18.77
N GLY A 63 -4.91 -12.94 19.36
CA GLY A 63 -4.53 -14.35 19.51
C GLY A 63 -5.50 -15.24 20.27
N LYS A 64 -6.49 -14.66 20.96
CA LYS A 64 -7.58 -15.39 21.62
C LYS A 64 -8.83 -15.55 20.76
N ALA A 65 -8.89 -14.89 19.60
CA ALA A 65 -10.04 -15.03 18.71
C ALA A 65 -10.06 -16.42 18.04
N PRO A 66 -11.23 -16.95 17.68
CA PRO A 66 -11.32 -18.20 16.95
C PRO A 66 -10.46 -18.21 15.69
N LYS A 67 -9.74 -19.28 15.44
CA LYS A 67 -8.86 -19.45 14.27
C LYS A 67 -7.74 -18.40 14.15
N ALA A 68 -7.35 -17.74 15.26
CA ALA A 68 -6.15 -16.91 15.28
C ALA A 68 -4.91 -17.76 14.98
N ARG A 69 -4.02 -17.22 14.14
CA ARG A 69 -2.73 -17.84 13.80
C ARG A 69 -1.62 -17.16 14.62
N LEU A 70 -0.97 -17.94 15.46
CA LEU A 70 0.15 -17.47 16.29
C LEU A 70 1.51 -17.70 15.64
N ASP A 71 1.54 -18.46 14.57
CA ASP A 71 2.72 -18.86 13.78
C ASP A 71 3.09 -17.85 12.67
N GLY A 72 2.35 -16.74 12.55
CA GLY A 72 2.72 -15.63 11.69
C GLY A 72 2.48 -15.81 10.19
N GLN A 73 1.57 -16.66 9.79
CA GLN A 73 1.39 -17.03 8.37
C GLN A 73 0.45 -16.12 7.58
N ARG A 74 -0.17 -15.09 8.20
CA ARG A 74 -1.16 -14.21 7.54
C ARG A 74 -0.64 -12.83 7.17
N HIS A 75 0.57 -12.50 7.57
CA HIS A 75 1.13 -11.17 7.36
C HIS A 75 2.17 -11.19 6.25
N ILE A 76 2.18 -10.13 5.47
CA ILE A 76 3.19 -9.88 4.44
C ILE A 76 3.76 -8.48 4.57
N ALA A 77 4.95 -8.28 4.05
CA ALA A 77 5.53 -6.97 3.82
C ALA A 77 6.14 -6.90 2.43
N ALA A 78 6.33 -5.68 1.94
CA ALA A 78 7.15 -5.49 0.76
C ALA A 78 8.56 -6.05 1.02
N LYS A 79 9.06 -6.84 0.08
CA LYS A 79 10.43 -7.37 0.15
C LYS A 79 11.42 -6.21 0.29
N PRO A 80 12.39 -6.25 1.19
CA PRO A 80 13.43 -5.23 1.31
C PRO A 80 14.04 -4.87 -0.05
N LEU A 81 14.28 -3.59 -0.30
CA LEU A 81 14.91 -3.12 -1.52
C LEU A 81 16.26 -2.48 -1.18
N PRO A 82 17.40 -2.94 -1.76
CA PRO A 82 18.67 -2.27 -1.56
C PRO A 82 18.58 -0.79 -1.95
N VAL A 83 19.10 0.10 -1.10
CA VAL A 83 19.17 1.54 -1.41
C VAL A 83 19.97 1.79 -2.69
N ALA A 84 21.02 1.00 -2.93
CA ALA A 84 21.81 1.07 -4.14
C ALA A 84 21.01 0.77 -5.43
N ALA A 85 19.88 0.08 -5.34
CA ALA A 85 19.01 -0.19 -6.49
C ALA A 85 18.09 0.99 -6.87
N ALA A 86 17.96 1.99 -5.99
CA ALA A 86 17.13 3.18 -6.20
C ALA A 86 17.64 4.34 -5.30
N PRO A 87 18.89 4.78 -5.43
CA PRO A 87 19.49 5.76 -4.52
C PRO A 87 18.81 7.13 -4.58
N GLU A 88 18.23 7.47 -5.72
CA GLU A 88 17.49 8.71 -5.95
C GLU A 88 16.25 8.86 -5.06
N PHE A 89 15.70 7.76 -4.55
CA PHE A 89 14.52 7.80 -3.69
C PHE A 89 14.85 8.09 -2.22
N ARG A 90 16.12 8.09 -1.84
CA ARG A 90 16.52 8.28 -0.44
C ARG A 90 16.01 9.61 0.14
N THR A 91 16.03 10.66 -0.67
CA THR A 91 15.53 11.99 -0.28
C THR A 91 14.04 12.19 -0.55
N LEU A 92 13.42 11.30 -1.31
CA LEU A 92 11.99 11.38 -1.66
C LEU A 92 11.10 10.66 -0.65
N ILE A 93 11.61 9.59 -0.05
CA ILE A 93 10.84 8.75 0.86
C ILE A 93 11.12 9.19 2.29
N ARG A 94 10.06 9.55 3.02
CA ARG A 94 10.16 9.90 4.44
C ARG A 94 10.91 8.82 5.22
N GLY A 95 11.78 9.24 6.12
CA GLY A 95 12.49 8.36 7.05
C GLY A 95 11.54 7.60 7.99
N PRO A 96 12.05 6.62 8.75
CA PRO A 96 11.29 5.98 9.81
C PRO A 96 10.81 7.00 10.84
N LEU A 97 9.68 6.71 11.52
CA LEU A 97 9.18 7.56 12.61
C LEU A 97 10.22 7.83 13.70
N ASP A 98 11.10 6.88 13.93
CA ASP A 98 12.16 7.04 14.93
C ASP A 98 13.19 8.12 14.56
N THR A 99 13.31 8.47 13.28
CA THR A 99 14.15 9.58 12.82
C THR A 99 13.73 10.89 13.49
N ASP A 100 12.43 11.13 13.60
CA ASP A 100 11.87 12.34 14.22
C ASP A 100 12.17 12.40 15.74
N ARG A 101 12.32 11.23 16.38
CA ARG A 101 12.59 11.10 17.82
C ARG A 101 14.07 11.08 18.16
N LEU A 102 14.88 10.45 17.31
CA LEU A 102 16.30 10.22 17.55
C LEU A 102 17.20 11.28 16.87
N GLY A 103 16.61 12.16 16.04
CA GLY A 103 17.33 13.20 15.32
C GLY A 103 18.21 12.66 14.18
N ALA A 104 18.21 11.34 13.94
CA ALA A 104 18.96 10.70 12.88
C ALA A 104 18.28 9.42 12.39
N GLU A 105 18.34 9.16 11.10
CA GLU A 105 17.91 7.89 10.53
C GLU A 105 18.95 6.81 10.89
N PRO A 106 18.51 5.66 11.45
CA PRO A 106 19.40 4.51 11.61
C PRO A 106 20.02 4.13 10.25
N PRO A 107 21.33 3.92 10.16
CA PRO A 107 21.96 3.53 8.92
C PRO A 107 21.37 2.20 8.43
N SER A 108 20.94 2.18 7.18
CA SER A 108 20.42 0.97 6.54
C SER A 108 20.78 0.98 5.07
N ASP A 109 21.29 -0.15 4.59
CA ASP A 109 21.56 -0.38 3.17
C ASP A 109 20.29 -0.78 2.41
N TYR A 110 19.14 -0.86 3.11
CA TYR A 110 17.87 -1.27 2.54
C TYR A 110 16.75 -0.31 2.90
N TYR A 111 15.84 -0.10 1.96
CA TYR A 111 14.49 0.34 2.27
C TYR A 111 13.73 -0.84 2.90
N LEU A 112 13.12 -0.63 4.05
CA LEU A 112 12.39 -1.65 4.82
C LEU A 112 10.92 -1.27 5.01
N GLY A 113 10.04 -2.25 5.22
CA GLY A 113 8.63 -2.05 5.52
C GLY A 113 7.91 -1.14 4.52
N GLY A 114 7.20 -0.12 5.00
CA GLY A 114 6.48 0.83 4.16
C GLY A 114 7.38 1.62 3.20
N ARG A 115 8.63 1.89 3.59
CA ARG A 115 9.61 2.55 2.70
C ARG A 115 9.96 1.66 1.50
N ALA A 116 10.11 0.35 1.72
CA ALA A 116 10.34 -0.60 0.63
C ALA A 116 9.14 -0.64 -0.32
N LEU A 117 7.92 -0.61 0.22
CA LEU A 117 6.70 -0.58 -0.60
C LEU A 117 6.66 0.66 -1.49
N ILE A 118 6.89 1.84 -0.92
CA ILE A 118 6.89 3.11 -1.67
C ILE A 118 8.01 3.12 -2.71
N ALA A 119 9.24 2.71 -2.36
CA ALA A 119 10.34 2.64 -3.31
C ALA A 119 10.04 1.73 -4.51
N ARG A 120 9.42 0.60 -4.25
CA ARG A 120 9.00 -0.35 -5.29
C ARG A 120 7.93 0.23 -6.20
N PHE A 121 6.91 0.89 -5.65
CA PHE A 121 5.91 1.59 -6.46
C PHE A 121 6.51 2.74 -7.27
N LEU A 122 7.43 3.51 -6.72
CA LEU A 122 8.10 4.57 -7.47
C LEU A 122 8.90 4.02 -8.65
N ARG A 123 9.55 2.87 -8.48
CA ARG A 123 10.22 2.18 -9.60
C ARG A 123 9.21 1.73 -10.66
N ALA A 124 8.14 1.05 -10.25
CA ALA A 124 7.11 0.61 -11.17
C ALA A 124 6.51 1.78 -11.97
N ILE A 125 6.16 2.89 -11.28
CA ILE A 125 5.62 4.10 -11.93
C ILE A 125 6.64 4.70 -12.91
N GLY A 126 7.94 4.71 -12.55
CA GLY A 126 9.00 5.26 -13.38
C GLY A 126 9.18 4.56 -14.73
N GLU A 127 8.75 3.30 -14.84
CA GLU A 127 8.78 2.54 -16.10
C GLU A 127 7.66 2.92 -17.08
N PHE A 128 6.64 3.66 -16.60
CA PHE A 128 5.54 4.11 -17.46
C PHE A 128 5.81 5.52 -17.99
N PRO A 129 6.15 5.68 -19.28
CA PRO A 129 6.48 6.99 -19.87
C PRO A 129 5.30 7.96 -19.87
N THR A 130 4.08 7.46 -19.69
CA THR A 130 2.85 8.26 -19.60
C THR A 130 2.48 8.64 -18.16
N ALA A 131 3.16 8.09 -17.15
CA ALA A 131 2.94 8.43 -15.75
C ALA A 131 3.79 9.64 -15.36
N THR A 132 3.19 10.56 -14.61
CA THR A 132 3.90 11.73 -14.08
C THR A 132 3.61 11.87 -12.60
N LEU A 133 4.64 11.79 -11.78
CA LEU A 133 4.56 12.10 -10.36
C LEU A 133 4.86 13.60 -10.14
N ARG A 134 3.91 14.33 -9.57
CA ARG A 134 4.07 15.72 -9.17
C ARG A 134 4.06 15.80 -7.65
N ARG A 135 5.16 16.25 -7.08
CA ARG A 135 5.28 16.53 -5.65
C ARG A 135 4.92 17.97 -5.34
N ASP A 136 4.71 18.27 -4.06
CA ASP A 136 4.43 19.62 -3.58
C ASP A 136 3.28 20.30 -4.36
N THR A 137 2.31 19.45 -4.76
CA THR A 137 1.20 19.83 -5.62
C THR A 137 -0.11 19.49 -4.93
N ALA A 138 -0.77 20.48 -4.38
CA ALA A 138 -2.02 20.32 -3.67
C ALA A 138 -3.21 20.28 -4.65
N LEU A 139 -4.16 19.38 -4.41
CA LEU A 139 -5.48 19.47 -5.03
C LEU A 139 -6.27 20.60 -4.33
N VAL A 140 -6.70 21.60 -5.09
CA VAL A 140 -7.47 22.73 -4.57
C VAL A 140 -8.96 22.57 -4.82
N GLU A 141 -9.32 22.11 -6.01
CA GLU A 141 -10.73 22.04 -6.45
C GLU A 141 -10.92 20.93 -7.49
N LEU A 142 -12.11 20.30 -7.48
CA LEU A 142 -12.55 19.41 -8.56
C LEU A 142 -13.38 20.20 -9.57
N VAL A 143 -12.93 20.24 -10.81
CA VAL A 143 -13.65 20.87 -11.91
C VAL A 143 -14.80 19.98 -12.36
N ARG A 144 -16.02 20.53 -12.35
CA ARG A 144 -17.24 19.83 -12.77
C ARG A 144 -17.84 20.47 -14.02
N SER A 145 -18.40 19.63 -14.88
CA SER A 145 -19.26 20.03 -16.01
C SER A 145 -20.37 18.98 -16.14
N ASP A 146 -21.61 19.44 -16.27
CA ASP A 146 -22.80 18.58 -16.46
C ASP A 146 -22.89 17.44 -15.42
N GLY A 147 -22.62 17.77 -14.14
CA GLY A 147 -22.67 16.83 -13.04
C GLY A 147 -21.50 15.85 -12.95
N ARG A 148 -20.53 15.90 -13.87
CA ARG A 148 -19.35 15.01 -13.91
C ARG A 148 -18.07 15.75 -13.53
N VAL A 149 -17.15 15.06 -12.87
CA VAL A 149 -15.80 15.56 -12.65
C VAL A 149 -15.01 15.42 -13.95
N VAL A 150 -14.56 16.55 -14.50
CA VAL A 150 -13.82 16.63 -15.77
C VAL A 150 -12.37 17.08 -15.60
N GLY A 151 -11.97 17.37 -14.36
CA GLY A 151 -10.61 17.80 -14.07
C GLY A 151 -10.43 18.20 -12.62
N ALA A 152 -9.30 18.81 -12.36
CA ALA A 152 -8.92 19.33 -11.05
C ALA A 152 -8.13 20.63 -11.21
N VAL A 153 -8.25 21.52 -10.23
CA VAL A 153 -7.31 22.64 -10.05
C VAL A 153 -6.28 22.19 -9.03
N VAL A 154 -5.03 22.27 -9.41
CA VAL A 154 -3.88 21.96 -8.55
C VAL A 154 -3.06 23.21 -8.30
N GLU A 155 -2.40 23.28 -7.16
CA GLU A 155 -1.53 24.39 -6.77
C GLU A 155 -0.12 23.89 -6.47
N THR A 156 0.86 24.52 -7.06
CA THR A 156 2.28 24.28 -6.85
C THR A 156 3.02 25.60 -6.69
N GLY A 157 3.72 25.81 -5.59
CA GLY A 157 4.47 27.05 -5.34
C GLY A 157 3.62 28.32 -5.33
N GLY A 158 2.33 28.21 -4.97
CA GLY A 158 1.36 29.32 -4.98
C GLY A 158 0.69 29.55 -6.35
N GLU A 159 1.10 28.85 -7.39
CA GLU A 159 0.48 28.95 -8.72
C GLU A 159 -0.58 27.88 -8.90
N ARG A 160 -1.77 28.32 -9.36
CA ARG A 160 -2.89 27.44 -9.66
C ARG A 160 -2.95 27.07 -11.13
N ARG A 161 -3.17 25.77 -11.39
CA ARG A 161 -3.29 25.26 -12.75
C ARG A 161 -4.44 24.27 -12.84
N ALA A 162 -5.28 24.45 -13.88
CA ALA A 162 -6.30 23.46 -14.20
C ALA A 162 -5.71 22.29 -14.99
N VAL A 163 -6.06 21.08 -14.58
CA VAL A 163 -5.69 19.82 -15.25
C VAL A 163 -6.97 19.11 -15.69
N ARG A 164 -7.09 18.86 -16.98
CA ARG A 164 -8.23 18.12 -17.53
C ARG A 164 -8.04 16.61 -17.32
N ALA A 165 -9.08 15.95 -16.83
CA ALA A 165 -9.13 14.50 -16.71
C ALA A 165 -10.05 13.90 -17.78
N ARG A 166 -9.52 13.04 -18.66
CA ARG A 166 -10.31 12.41 -19.72
C ARG A 166 -11.16 11.23 -19.21
N ARG A 167 -10.70 10.53 -18.19
CA ARG A 167 -11.37 9.33 -17.65
C ARG A 167 -11.96 9.54 -16.27
N GLY A 168 -11.45 10.48 -15.49
CA GLY A 168 -11.88 10.76 -14.13
C GLY A 168 -10.72 11.20 -13.25
N VAL A 169 -11.04 11.49 -11.99
CA VAL A 169 -10.09 11.83 -10.92
C VAL A 169 -10.28 10.80 -9.81
N LEU A 170 -9.22 10.14 -9.39
CA LEU A 170 -9.20 9.27 -8.23
C LEU A 170 -8.60 10.05 -7.04
N LEU A 171 -9.31 10.06 -5.93
CA LEU A 171 -8.83 10.59 -4.64
C LEU A 171 -8.54 9.39 -3.73
N ALA A 172 -7.34 9.33 -3.15
CA ALA A 172 -6.89 8.24 -2.28
C ALA A 172 -6.37 8.80 -0.94
#